data_2d66744d1ffcfbfa19d3d0a0d1c836ef
#
_entry.id   2d66744d1ffcfbfa19d3d0a0d1c836ef
#
_cell.length_a   1.000
_cell.length_b   1.000
_cell.length_c   1.000
_cell.angle_alpha   90.00
_cell.angle_beta   90.00
_cell.angle_gamma   90.00
#
_symmetry.space_group_name_H-M   'P 1'
#
loop_
_entity.id
_entity.type
_entity.pdbx_description
1 polymer ?
#
loop_
_entity_poly.entity_id
_entity_poly.type
_entity_poly.pdbx_seq_one_letter_code
_entity_poly.pdbx_strand_id
1 'polypeptide(L)'
;MKRTIQNLTMAAALLLGAAAMSSCAGFVDALLGHEDTPAETPTKPTTSDANDGGSHEGSDMSLPPGAGFNRVDLSTLTEDYTFKDGDVLTGTLDGTKTVIKLSVAPDAKVILSGAQILAEDQGQFVNKWAGLTCLGNATIILDGENTVRSFDRSFPCIQAGPDGSKLIITGDGKLTTDGRSLAGIGSAENITCGDIEIQGGDLTLKDCGIGIGSGAYGSCGNITITGGTITVQGIHRAGIGNAGSSCGNITISGGIISTQGGEVGIGSGLYGSCGNITISGGSITAQGGEVGIGCHGNESSCGNITISVGTITAQGGEVGIGSVGDESSCGDITITGGTITAQGGEVGIGSSGGESFCGDISISWSENFVSLTAIKGNEVDYPIGSTGQSNCGEITFNGTNIKERRQPEVSVHEGAYRNLIFTISTTLPEGVDETDEEAVKPYKDNTWTLTPMR
;
A
#
# COMPACT_ATOMS: atom_id res chain seq x y z
N MET A 1 -3.98 -11.05 -34.24
CA MET A 1 -4.55 -9.71 -34.30
C MET A 1 -3.79 -8.84 -33.30
N LYS A 2 -3.23 -7.74 -33.76
CA LYS A 2 -2.40 -6.85 -32.92
C LYS A 2 -3.31 -6.02 -32.04
N ARG A 3 -3.27 -6.20 -30.72
CA ARG A 3 -3.89 -5.26 -29.76
C ARG A 3 -2.92 -4.09 -29.57
N THR A 4 -3.38 -2.92 -29.92
CA THR A 4 -2.67 -1.64 -29.70
C THR A 4 -2.93 -1.22 -28.26
N ILE A 5 -1.89 -1.17 -27.46
CA ILE A 5 -1.95 -0.61 -26.11
C ILE A 5 -1.98 0.91 -26.26
N GLN A 6 -3.09 1.54 -25.93
CA GLN A 6 -3.17 2.99 -25.77
C GLN A 6 -2.79 3.36 -24.33
N ASN A 7 -1.68 4.05 -24.20
CA ASN A 7 -1.27 4.67 -22.94
C ASN A 7 -2.24 5.81 -22.58
N LEU A 8 -3.03 5.61 -21.53
CA LEU A 8 -3.83 6.67 -20.95
C LEU A 8 -2.98 7.36 -19.86
N THR A 9 -2.51 8.55 -20.16
CA THR A 9 -1.93 9.46 -19.18
C THR A 9 -3.07 10.24 -18.53
N MET A 10 -3.50 9.86 -17.33
CA MET A 10 -4.41 10.67 -16.51
C MET A 10 -3.61 11.62 -15.62
N ALA A 11 -3.91 12.90 -15.77
CA ALA A 11 -3.45 13.94 -14.85
C ALA A 11 -4.28 13.86 -13.57
N ALA A 12 -3.65 13.56 -12.45
CA ALA A 12 -4.28 13.58 -11.14
C ALA A 12 -4.65 15.02 -10.73
N ALA A 13 -5.92 15.30 -10.56
CA ALA A 13 -6.39 16.53 -9.94
C ALA A 13 -6.13 16.46 -8.42
N LEU A 14 -5.13 17.20 -7.95
CA LEU A 14 -4.88 17.42 -6.52
C LEU A 14 -5.96 18.32 -5.94
N LEU A 15 -6.88 17.77 -5.15
CA LEU A 15 -7.68 18.54 -4.21
C LEU A 15 -6.94 18.58 -2.86
N LEU A 16 -6.25 19.69 -2.62
CA LEU A 16 -5.65 20.02 -1.33
C LEU A 16 -6.73 20.37 -0.31
N GLY A 17 -7.04 19.44 0.58
CA GLY A 17 -7.72 19.70 1.84
C GLY A 17 -6.69 19.99 2.93
N ALA A 18 -6.51 21.28 3.29
CA ALA A 18 -5.66 21.67 4.40
C ALA A 18 -6.34 21.30 5.72
N ALA A 19 -5.86 20.26 6.41
CA ALA A 19 -6.15 20.02 7.81
C ALA A 19 -4.91 20.40 8.64
N ALA A 20 -5.15 21.18 9.68
CA ALA A 20 -4.16 21.80 10.54
C ALA A 20 -3.21 20.77 11.20
N MET A 21 -1.92 20.94 11.02
CA MET A 21 -0.87 20.23 11.71
C MET A 21 -0.73 20.73 13.13
N SER A 22 -1.05 19.89 14.10
CA SER A 22 -0.61 20.07 15.48
C SER A 22 0.72 19.34 15.63
N SER A 23 1.76 20.05 16.04
CA SER A 23 3.13 19.56 16.14
C SER A 23 3.28 18.44 17.17
N CYS A 24 3.74 17.27 16.77
CA CYS A 24 4.14 16.18 17.65
C CYS A 24 5.63 16.30 18.07
N ALA A 25 5.91 17.21 19.03
CA ALA A 25 7.23 17.26 19.66
C ALA A 25 7.41 16.21 20.79
N GLY A 26 6.40 15.37 21.05
CA GLY A 26 6.42 14.40 22.16
C GLY A 26 6.66 12.94 21.75
N PHE A 27 6.79 12.64 20.48
CA PHE A 27 6.79 11.24 20.01
C PHE A 27 8.11 10.49 20.28
N VAL A 28 9.23 11.19 20.26
CA VAL A 28 10.54 10.58 20.47
C VAL A 28 10.76 10.18 21.94
N ASP A 29 10.24 10.97 22.89
CA ASP A 29 10.37 10.69 24.34
C ASP A 29 9.53 9.48 24.79
N ALA A 30 8.37 9.25 24.17
CA ALA A 30 7.52 8.10 24.47
C ALA A 30 8.10 6.76 24.01
N LEU A 31 8.96 6.76 23.01
CA LEU A 31 9.60 5.55 22.48
C LEU A 31 10.85 5.12 23.26
N LEU A 32 11.42 6.01 24.08
CA LEU A 32 12.67 5.77 24.80
C LEU A 32 12.50 5.46 26.31
N GLY A 33 11.25 5.43 26.82
CA GLY A 33 10.92 4.89 28.14
C GLY A 33 11.58 5.62 29.31
N HIS A 34 11.31 6.91 29.54
CA HIS A 34 11.66 7.62 30.76
C HIS A 34 10.47 7.73 31.72
N GLU A 35 10.68 7.36 32.97
CA GLU A 35 9.72 7.47 34.09
C GLU A 35 9.54 8.92 34.55
N ASP A 36 8.30 9.28 34.88
CA ASP A 36 7.85 10.62 35.28
C ASP A 36 8.39 11.08 36.62
N THR A 37 8.89 12.34 36.67
CA THR A 37 8.98 13.14 37.92
C THR A 37 8.14 14.42 37.78
N PRO A 38 7.45 14.90 38.85
CA PRO A 38 6.37 15.88 38.73
C PRO A 38 6.85 17.32 38.45
N ALA A 39 6.07 18.04 37.62
CA ALA A 39 6.33 19.39 37.12
C ALA A 39 6.09 20.49 38.16
N GLU A 40 7.02 21.45 38.21
CA GLU A 40 6.81 22.76 38.83
C GLU A 40 6.35 23.80 37.79
N THR A 41 5.48 24.70 38.22
CA THR A 41 4.77 25.72 37.44
C THR A 41 5.69 26.89 37.03
N PRO A 42 5.77 27.32 35.75
CA PRO A 42 6.56 28.50 35.40
C PRO A 42 5.75 29.80 35.39
N THR A 43 6.35 30.83 35.98
CA THR A 43 5.95 32.24 35.94
C THR A 43 6.36 32.91 34.62
N LYS A 44 5.50 33.82 34.14
CA LYS A 44 5.59 34.63 32.91
C LYS A 44 6.66 35.72 33.00
N PRO A 45 7.46 35.98 31.94
CA PRO A 45 8.14 37.27 31.76
C PRO A 45 7.62 38.09 30.55
N THR A 46 7.72 39.35 30.72
CA THR A 46 7.31 40.50 29.91
C THR A 46 8.22 40.76 28.72
N THR A 47 7.63 41.40 27.71
CA THR A 47 8.11 41.91 26.41
C THR A 47 9.31 42.86 26.45
N SER A 48 10.19 42.84 25.44
CA SER A 48 10.71 44.02 24.74
C SER A 48 11.29 43.66 23.37
N ASP A 49 11.04 44.58 22.43
CA ASP A 49 11.37 44.57 21.01
C ASP A 49 12.84 44.60 20.65
N ALA A 50 13.23 44.01 19.50
CA ALA A 50 14.03 44.68 18.46
C ALA A 50 14.36 43.74 17.28
N ASN A 51 14.15 44.28 16.13
CA ASN A 51 14.42 43.96 14.76
C ASN A 51 15.85 43.51 14.47
N ASP A 52 16.10 42.46 13.69
CA ASP A 52 17.05 42.49 12.56
C ASP A 52 16.96 41.24 11.68
N GLY A 53 17.14 41.43 10.38
CA GLY A 53 17.02 40.41 9.37
C GLY A 53 18.22 39.48 9.26
N GLY A 54 18.03 38.27 8.82
CA GLY A 54 19.11 37.34 8.51
C GLY A 54 18.69 35.93 8.19
N SER A 55 18.85 35.54 6.94
CA SER A 55 19.14 34.21 6.41
C SER A 55 18.41 32.99 6.99
N HIS A 56 17.66 32.31 6.13
CA HIS A 56 17.22 30.93 6.33
C HIS A 56 18.43 30.00 6.55
N GLU A 57 18.72 29.70 7.78
CA GLU A 57 19.47 28.49 8.16
C GLU A 57 18.48 27.38 8.45
N GLY A 58 18.74 26.21 7.82
CA GLY A 58 17.95 25.00 8.04
C GLY A 58 17.88 24.67 9.53
N SER A 59 16.73 24.31 10.01
CA SER A 59 16.50 23.83 11.38
C SER A 59 17.30 22.56 11.60
N ASP A 60 18.49 22.70 12.14
CA ASP A 60 19.27 21.62 12.74
C ASP A 60 18.52 21.16 14.01
N MET A 61 17.67 20.13 13.87
CA MET A 61 17.15 19.42 15.03
C MET A 61 18.31 18.64 15.65
N SER A 62 19.10 19.31 16.48
CA SER A 62 20.12 18.66 17.30
C SER A 62 19.42 17.70 18.27
N LEU A 63 19.56 16.39 18.02
CA LEU A 63 19.26 15.34 18.97
C LEU A 63 19.91 15.66 20.33
N PRO A 64 19.25 15.41 21.46
CA PRO A 64 19.77 15.80 22.77
C PRO A 64 21.14 15.16 23.02
N PRO A 65 22.13 15.92 23.50
CA PRO A 65 23.43 15.38 23.86
C PRO A 65 23.29 14.50 25.10
N GLY A 66 23.40 13.17 24.94
CA GLY A 66 23.37 12.24 26.08
C GLY A 66 22.93 10.82 25.83
N ALA A 67 22.20 10.55 24.76
CA ALA A 67 21.96 9.18 24.32
C ALA A 67 23.15 8.72 23.47
N GLY A 68 23.68 7.54 23.74
CA GLY A 68 24.90 7.02 23.06
C GLY A 68 24.67 6.63 21.61
N PHE A 69 24.20 7.58 20.79
CA PHE A 69 24.05 7.42 19.34
C PHE A 69 25.43 7.46 18.68
N ASN A 70 25.75 6.40 17.95
CA ASN A 70 26.97 6.34 17.16
C ASN A 70 26.67 6.76 15.73
N ARG A 71 27.18 7.90 15.27
CA ARG A 71 27.03 8.33 13.88
C ARG A 71 28.00 7.57 12.98
N VAL A 72 27.46 6.90 11.99
CA VAL A 72 28.21 6.17 10.97
C VAL A 72 28.05 6.89 9.64
N ASP A 73 29.13 7.49 9.16
CA ASP A 73 29.18 8.10 7.84
C ASP A 73 29.44 7.03 6.79
N LEU A 74 28.44 6.75 5.96
CA LEU A 74 28.49 5.74 4.91
C LEU A 74 29.62 5.96 3.91
N SER A 75 30.07 7.22 3.71
CA SER A 75 31.15 7.55 2.79
C SER A 75 32.53 7.07 3.26
N THR A 76 32.67 6.74 4.55
CA THR A 76 33.93 6.28 5.15
C THR A 76 34.03 4.75 5.20
N LEU A 77 32.96 4.03 4.90
CA LEU A 77 32.95 2.56 4.94
C LEU A 77 33.68 1.98 3.73
N THR A 78 34.58 1.05 3.99
CA THR A 78 35.40 0.35 2.98
C THR A 78 35.26 -1.19 3.03
N GLU A 79 34.55 -1.70 4.02
CA GLU A 79 34.28 -3.14 4.22
C GLU A 79 32.86 -3.35 4.71
N ASP A 80 32.37 -4.60 4.65
CA ASP A 80 31.03 -4.96 5.14
C ASP A 80 30.80 -4.44 6.55
N TYR A 81 29.61 -3.86 6.76
CA TYR A 81 29.28 -3.24 8.04
C TYR A 81 27.94 -3.70 8.58
N THR A 82 27.90 -3.99 9.87
CA THR A 82 26.65 -4.32 10.57
C THR A 82 26.34 -3.25 11.60
N PHE A 83 25.28 -2.50 11.34
CA PHE A 83 24.75 -1.46 12.22
C PHE A 83 24.16 -2.07 13.47
N LYS A 84 24.42 -1.44 14.61
CA LYS A 84 23.98 -1.85 15.94
C LYS A 84 22.87 -0.93 16.44
N ASP A 85 22.29 -1.32 17.55
CA ASP A 85 21.27 -0.52 18.24
C ASP A 85 21.82 0.89 18.56
N GLY A 86 21.06 1.92 18.18
CA GLY A 86 21.42 3.32 18.32
C GLY A 86 22.34 3.88 17.23
N ASP A 87 22.73 3.13 16.21
CA ASP A 87 23.52 3.69 15.11
C ASP A 87 22.68 4.64 14.24
N VAL A 88 23.27 5.80 13.89
CA VAL A 88 22.72 6.81 13.01
C VAL A 88 23.48 6.81 11.70
N LEU A 89 22.83 6.38 10.64
CA LEU A 89 23.41 6.29 9.30
C LEU A 89 23.29 7.64 8.60
N THR A 90 24.42 8.17 8.14
CA THR A 90 24.51 9.46 7.45
C THR A 90 25.40 9.37 6.22
N GLY A 91 25.34 10.37 5.35
CA GLY A 91 26.24 10.46 4.20
C GLY A 91 25.89 9.48 3.06
N THR A 92 26.82 9.31 2.13
CA THR A 92 26.57 8.59 0.87
C THR A 92 27.52 7.43 0.69
N LEU A 93 26.97 6.22 0.49
CA LEU A 93 27.68 5.09 -0.08
C LEU A 93 27.49 5.11 -1.61
N ASP A 94 28.58 5.40 -2.33
CA ASP A 94 28.59 5.37 -3.79
C ASP A 94 28.91 3.93 -4.26
N GLY A 95 27.88 3.19 -4.64
CA GLY A 95 27.99 1.78 -5.07
C GLY A 95 28.76 1.56 -6.36
N THR A 96 29.10 2.62 -7.11
CA THR A 96 29.99 2.53 -8.27
C THR A 96 31.47 2.40 -7.83
N LYS A 97 31.81 2.84 -6.64
CA LYS A 97 33.16 2.86 -6.07
C LYS A 97 33.37 1.84 -4.97
N THR A 98 32.35 1.67 -4.13
CA THR A 98 32.44 0.81 -2.95
C THR A 98 31.25 -0.14 -2.92
N VAL A 99 31.54 -1.42 -3.05
CA VAL A 99 30.54 -2.49 -3.02
C VAL A 99 30.74 -3.28 -1.74
N ILE A 100 29.89 -3.03 -0.76
CA ILE A 100 29.93 -3.65 0.57
C ILE A 100 28.53 -4.05 1.00
N LYS A 101 28.44 -5.07 1.86
CA LYS A 101 27.19 -5.49 2.45
C LYS A 101 26.88 -4.66 3.68
N LEU A 102 25.74 -3.99 3.67
CA LEU A 102 25.22 -3.24 4.81
C LEU A 102 24.10 -4.07 5.49
N SER A 103 24.26 -4.28 6.77
CA SER A 103 23.30 -5.07 7.56
C SER A 103 22.88 -4.35 8.83
N VAL A 104 21.65 -4.62 9.31
CA VAL A 104 21.15 -4.21 10.63
C VAL A 104 21.19 -5.44 11.53
N ALA A 105 21.83 -5.32 12.68
CA ALA A 105 21.90 -6.41 13.65
C ALA A 105 20.50 -6.80 14.18
N PRO A 106 20.32 -8.06 14.62
CA PRO A 106 19.06 -8.47 15.24
C PRO A 106 18.70 -7.57 16.43
N ASP A 107 17.42 -7.22 16.55
CA ASP A 107 16.81 -6.39 17.59
C ASP A 107 17.32 -4.93 17.64
N ALA A 108 18.10 -4.51 16.64
CA ALA A 108 18.63 -3.15 16.57
C ALA A 108 17.59 -2.14 16.07
N LYS A 109 17.60 -0.95 16.70
CA LYS A 109 16.93 0.26 16.22
C LYS A 109 17.98 1.16 15.60
N VAL A 110 17.86 1.45 14.32
CA VAL A 110 18.79 2.32 13.58
C VAL A 110 18.07 3.53 13.01
N ILE A 111 18.77 4.64 12.89
CA ILE A 111 18.22 5.88 12.34
C ILE A 111 18.86 6.12 10.98
N LEU A 112 18.05 6.28 9.95
CA LEU A 112 18.51 6.80 8.66
C LEU A 112 18.32 8.31 8.70
N SER A 113 19.43 9.06 8.75
CA SER A 113 19.43 10.54 8.84
C SER A 113 20.22 11.13 7.66
N GLY A 114 19.57 11.31 6.54
CA GLY A 114 20.22 11.72 5.28
C GLY A 114 21.11 10.63 4.67
N ALA A 115 20.78 9.37 4.91
CA ALA A 115 21.52 8.22 4.40
C ALA A 115 21.22 7.96 2.92
N GLN A 116 22.28 7.92 2.09
CA GLN A 116 22.18 7.65 0.66
C GLN A 116 22.96 6.38 0.33
N ILE A 117 22.26 5.26 0.18
CA ILE A 117 22.82 3.97 -0.25
C ILE A 117 22.55 3.86 -1.75
N LEU A 118 23.48 4.36 -2.56
CA LEU A 118 23.35 4.43 -4.01
C LEU A 118 24.00 3.22 -4.67
N ALA A 119 23.48 2.05 -4.36
CA ALA A 119 23.91 0.80 -4.96
C ALA A 119 23.62 0.78 -6.45
N GLU A 120 24.47 0.12 -7.23
CA GLU A 120 24.28 -0.12 -8.66
C GLU A 120 24.48 -1.60 -9.00
N ASP A 121 23.58 -2.13 -9.80
CA ASP A 121 23.70 -3.47 -10.37
C ASP A 121 24.85 -3.46 -11.40
N GLN A 122 25.96 -4.10 -11.05
CA GLN A 122 27.15 -4.23 -11.91
C GLN A 122 26.94 -5.28 -13.04
N GLY A 123 25.74 -5.82 -13.21
CA GLY A 123 25.35 -6.62 -14.39
C GLY A 123 25.93 -8.04 -14.46
N GLN A 124 26.53 -8.58 -13.42
CA GLN A 124 27.23 -9.86 -13.45
C GLN A 124 26.88 -10.84 -12.31
N PHE A 125 25.75 -10.69 -11.61
CA PHE A 125 25.40 -11.58 -10.47
C PHE A 125 26.48 -11.68 -9.39
N VAL A 126 27.39 -10.72 -9.31
CA VAL A 126 28.55 -10.77 -8.43
C VAL A 126 28.18 -10.38 -7.00
N ASN A 127 27.25 -9.45 -6.86
CA ASN A 127 26.86 -8.87 -5.57
C ASN A 127 25.42 -9.27 -5.26
N LYS A 128 25.24 -10.34 -4.53
CA LYS A 128 23.91 -10.91 -4.21
C LYS A 128 23.43 -10.47 -2.84
N TRP A 129 23.09 -9.17 -2.71
CA TRP A 129 22.48 -8.63 -1.49
C TRP A 129 21.69 -7.35 -1.73
N ALA A 130 20.82 -7.05 -0.78
CA ALA A 130 20.02 -5.85 -0.72
C ALA A 130 20.86 -4.59 -0.48
N GLY A 131 20.29 -3.43 -0.68
CA GLY A 131 20.91 -2.17 -0.26
C GLY A 131 21.13 -2.13 1.26
N LEU A 132 20.12 -2.58 2.02
CA LEU A 132 20.21 -2.76 3.47
C LEU A 132 19.52 -4.08 3.86
N THR A 133 20.21 -4.94 4.61
CA THR A 133 19.71 -6.25 5.03
C THR A 133 19.48 -6.30 6.53
N CYS A 134 18.26 -6.58 6.99
CA CYS A 134 17.97 -6.84 8.39
C CYS A 134 18.30 -8.32 8.73
N LEU A 135 19.06 -8.54 9.79
CA LEU A 135 19.51 -9.90 10.18
C LEU A 135 18.58 -10.60 11.18
N GLY A 136 17.54 -9.90 11.65
CA GLY A 136 16.52 -10.35 12.60
C GLY A 136 15.43 -9.31 12.70
N ASN A 137 14.79 -9.18 13.87
CA ASN A 137 13.95 -8.02 14.15
C ASN A 137 14.77 -6.74 13.95
N ALA A 138 14.16 -5.73 13.37
CA ALA A 138 14.83 -4.45 13.19
C ALA A 138 13.80 -3.31 13.21
N THR A 139 14.20 -2.15 13.75
CA THR A 139 13.45 -0.92 13.60
C THR A 139 14.30 0.09 12.85
N ILE A 140 13.78 0.59 11.73
CA ILE A 140 14.38 1.66 10.95
C ILE A 140 13.58 2.93 11.21
N ILE A 141 14.23 3.92 11.81
CA ILE A 141 13.66 5.24 12.09
C ILE A 141 14.11 6.17 10.97
N LEU A 142 13.18 6.80 10.30
CA LEU A 142 13.46 7.74 9.21
C LEU A 142 13.56 9.17 9.76
N ASP A 143 14.68 9.82 9.46
CA ASP A 143 14.95 11.22 9.73
C ASP A 143 15.57 11.86 8.47
N GLY A 144 15.09 13.03 8.06
CA GLY A 144 15.55 13.67 6.83
C GLY A 144 15.22 12.88 5.55
N GLU A 145 16.02 13.09 4.51
CA GLU A 145 15.80 12.47 3.19
C GLU A 145 16.77 11.30 2.96
N ASN A 146 16.24 10.11 2.81
CA ASN A 146 17.01 8.88 2.69
C ASN A 146 16.74 8.18 1.36
N THR A 147 17.77 7.57 0.78
CA THR A 147 17.65 6.77 -0.45
C THR A 147 18.33 5.42 -0.25
N VAL A 148 17.65 4.35 -0.63
CA VAL A 148 18.21 3.00 -0.60
C VAL A 148 17.97 2.31 -1.92
N ARG A 149 19.05 1.86 -2.59
CA ARG A 149 19.02 1.05 -3.81
C ARG A 149 19.61 -0.32 -3.54
N SER A 150 19.13 -1.31 -4.28
CA SER A 150 19.67 -2.68 -4.22
C SER A 150 20.95 -2.81 -5.07
N PHE A 151 21.86 -3.69 -4.64
CA PHE A 151 23.06 -4.07 -5.42
C PHE A 151 22.77 -5.14 -6.48
N ASP A 152 21.64 -5.83 -6.38
CA ASP A 152 21.25 -6.90 -7.30
C ASP A 152 19.74 -6.90 -7.53
N ARG A 153 19.31 -7.20 -8.76
CA ARG A 153 17.90 -7.20 -9.17
C ARG A 153 17.04 -8.25 -8.47
N SER A 154 17.66 -9.34 -8.00
CA SER A 154 16.98 -10.41 -7.28
C SER A 154 16.80 -10.11 -5.79
N PHE A 155 17.25 -8.94 -5.34
CA PHE A 155 17.16 -8.51 -3.95
C PHE A 155 16.33 -7.23 -3.82
N PRO A 156 15.67 -7.01 -2.66
CA PRO A 156 14.96 -5.76 -2.39
C PRO A 156 15.95 -4.61 -2.08
N CYS A 157 15.46 -3.38 -2.10
CA CYS A 157 16.25 -2.26 -1.60
C CYS A 157 16.49 -2.40 -0.09
N ILE A 158 15.42 -2.69 0.69
CA ILE A 158 15.52 -3.04 2.11
C ILE A 158 14.99 -4.47 2.28
N GLN A 159 15.87 -5.38 2.68
CA GLN A 159 15.50 -6.76 2.97
C GLN A 159 15.06 -6.89 4.41
N ALA A 160 13.82 -7.31 4.64
CA ALA A 160 13.33 -7.68 5.95
C ALA A 160 14.07 -8.92 6.49
N GLY A 161 14.13 -9.04 7.81
CA GLY A 161 14.80 -10.16 8.46
C GLY A 161 14.17 -11.53 8.12
N PRO A 162 14.77 -12.62 8.56
CA PRO A 162 14.30 -13.97 8.25
C PRO A 162 12.90 -14.23 8.82
N ASP A 163 12.30 -15.35 8.42
CA ASP A 163 11.01 -15.80 8.93
C ASP A 163 10.97 -15.79 10.47
N GLY A 164 9.83 -15.37 11.00
CA GLY A 164 9.61 -15.18 12.45
C GLY A 164 10.17 -13.87 13.01
N SER A 165 10.86 -13.05 12.23
CA SER A 165 11.28 -11.69 12.61
C SER A 165 10.28 -10.63 12.17
N LYS A 166 10.49 -9.39 12.61
CA LYS A 166 9.69 -8.22 12.22
C LYS A 166 10.59 -7.03 11.85
N LEU A 167 10.33 -6.45 10.69
CA LEU A 167 10.87 -5.15 10.29
C LEU A 167 9.83 -4.07 10.60
N ILE A 168 10.20 -3.04 11.37
CA ILE A 168 9.39 -1.85 11.62
C ILE A 168 10.05 -0.66 10.93
N ILE A 169 9.27 0.11 10.17
CA ILE A 169 9.69 1.41 9.61
C ILE A 169 8.80 2.49 10.21
N THR A 170 9.44 3.52 10.78
CA THR A 170 8.75 4.61 11.48
C THR A 170 9.54 5.93 11.36
N GLY A 171 9.08 6.99 12.01
CA GLY A 171 9.70 8.32 11.98
C GLY A 171 8.99 9.26 11.01
N ASP A 172 9.52 10.49 10.90
CA ASP A 172 8.91 11.57 10.10
C ASP A 172 9.70 11.87 8.81
N GLY A 173 10.85 11.21 8.62
CA GLY A 173 11.72 11.39 7.46
C GLY A 173 11.16 10.73 6.20
N LYS A 174 11.90 10.94 5.10
CA LYS A 174 11.58 10.36 3.80
C LYS A 174 12.46 9.16 3.49
N LEU A 175 11.88 8.19 2.80
CA LEU A 175 12.61 7.06 2.24
C LEU A 175 12.25 6.91 0.77
N THR A 176 13.24 6.99 -0.09
CA THR A 176 13.09 6.62 -1.50
C THR A 176 13.79 5.28 -1.73
N THR A 177 13.05 4.29 -2.20
CA THR A 177 13.65 3.11 -2.82
C THR A 177 13.56 3.27 -4.33
N ASP A 178 14.66 3.07 -5.02
CA ASP A 178 14.76 3.31 -6.45
C ASP A 178 15.66 2.27 -7.10
N GLY A 179 15.26 1.82 -8.25
CA GLY A 179 16.08 1.00 -9.14
C GLY A 179 15.68 -0.45 -9.20
N ARG A 180 15.30 -0.92 -10.31
CA ARG A 180 15.09 -2.26 -10.92
C ARG A 180 15.26 -3.48 -9.99
N SER A 181 14.94 -3.32 -8.71
CA SER A 181 15.02 -4.35 -7.68
C SER A 181 13.79 -5.25 -7.72
N LEU A 182 13.88 -6.41 -7.07
CA LEU A 182 12.76 -7.33 -6.96
C LEU A 182 11.62 -6.74 -6.13
N ALA A 183 11.96 -6.09 -5.00
CA ALA A 183 11.03 -5.35 -4.16
C ALA A 183 11.66 -4.05 -3.64
N GLY A 184 10.86 -3.07 -3.31
CA GLY A 184 11.31 -1.89 -2.58
C GLY A 184 11.66 -2.28 -1.14
N ILE A 185 10.72 -2.90 -0.43
CA ILE A 185 10.88 -3.41 0.94
C ILE A 185 10.32 -4.81 0.99
N GLY A 186 11.12 -5.80 1.46
CA GLY A 186 10.59 -7.14 1.62
C GLY A 186 11.57 -8.29 1.46
N SER A 187 11.18 -9.35 0.76
CA SER A 187 12.04 -10.53 0.55
C SER A 187 12.81 -10.48 -0.76
N ALA A 188 13.94 -11.19 -0.79
CA ALA A 188 14.65 -11.50 -2.03
C ALA A 188 14.05 -12.72 -2.72
N GLU A 189 14.50 -12.99 -3.94
CA GLU A 189 14.14 -14.18 -4.71
C GLU A 189 14.50 -15.46 -3.95
N ASN A 190 13.55 -16.41 -3.87
CA ASN A 190 13.71 -17.68 -3.14
C ASN A 190 14.02 -17.53 -1.64
N ILE A 191 13.74 -16.38 -1.03
CA ILE A 191 13.98 -16.13 0.39
C ILE A 191 12.67 -15.83 1.10
N THR A 192 12.46 -16.43 2.26
CA THR A 192 11.37 -16.09 3.16
C THR A 192 11.82 -15.02 4.12
N CYS A 193 11.05 -13.93 4.24
CA CYS A 193 11.25 -12.92 5.28
C CYS A 193 10.09 -12.91 6.29
N GLY A 194 10.33 -12.28 7.42
CA GLY A 194 9.32 -12.10 8.48
C GLY A 194 8.30 -11.01 8.17
N ASP A 195 7.64 -10.53 9.21
CA ASP A 195 6.61 -9.49 9.15
C ASP A 195 7.21 -8.13 8.76
N ILE A 196 6.41 -7.31 8.07
CA ILE A 196 6.74 -5.93 7.73
C ILE A 196 5.67 -5.01 8.32
N GLU A 197 6.09 -4.01 9.10
CA GLU A 197 5.19 -3.03 9.71
C GLU A 197 5.64 -1.60 9.38
N ILE A 198 4.75 -0.82 8.76
CA ILE A 198 4.98 0.60 8.48
C ILE A 198 4.12 1.41 9.43
N GLN A 199 4.77 2.18 10.31
CA GLN A 199 4.12 3.02 11.31
C GLN A 199 4.16 4.50 10.97
N GLY A 200 5.11 4.94 10.11
CA GLY A 200 5.30 6.35 9.75
C GLY A 200 6.29 6.53 8.60
N GLY A 201 6.64 7.79 8.35
CA GLY A 201 7.52 8.20 7.26
C GLY A 201 6.78 8.54 5.96
N ASP A 202 7.53 9.19 5.05
CA ASP A 202 7.12 9.48 3.68
C ASP A 202 7.90 8.55 2.74
N LEU A 203 7.28 7.45 2.35
CA LEU A 203 7.90 6.38 1.57
C LEU A 203 7.54 6.53 0.09
N THR A 204 8.54 6.64 -0.77
CA THR A 204 8.40 6.58 -2.23
C THR A 204 9.12 5.34 -2.76
N LEU A 205 8.34 4.33 -3.18
CA LEU A 205 8.84 3.06 -3.69
C LEU A 205 8.61 3.02 -5.20
N LYS A 206 9.69 2.97 -5.99
CA LYS A 206 9.57 3.09 -7.43
C LYS A 206 10.51 2.18 -8.22
N ASP A 207 10.08 1.87 -9.44
CA ASP A 207 10.84 1.12 -10.44
C ASP A 207 11.32 -0.26 -9.94
N CYS A 208 10.47 -0.97 -9.18
CA CYS A 208 10.71 -2.33 -8.68
C CYS A 208 9.59 -3.31 -9.12
N GLY A 209 9.82 -4.59 -8.88
CA GLY A 209 8.81 -5.63 -9.17
C GLY A 209 7.60 -5.52 -8.25
N ILE A 210 7.87 -5.42 -6.95
CA ILE A 210 6.91 -5.29 -5.86
C ILE A 210 7.25 -4.05 -5.05
N GLY A 211 6.28 -3.26 -4.61
CA GLY A 211 6.54 -2.12 -3.72
C GLY A 211 6.91 -2.60 -2.31
N ILE A 212 5.97 -3.22 -1.60
CA ILE A 212 6.18 -3.81 -0.26
C ILE A 212 5.70 -5.26 -0.30
N GLY A 213 6.58 -6.22 0.05
CA GLY A 213 6.19 -7.62 0.18
C GLY A 213 7.20 -8.62 -0.38
N SER A 214 6.73 -9.74 -0.96
CA SER A 214 7.62 -10.81 -1.37
C SER A 214 7.94 -10.80 -2.85
N GLY A 215 9.22 -10.98 -3.14
CA GLY A 215 9.72 -11.22 -4.48
C GLY A 215 9.38 -12.62 -5.02
N ALA A 216 9.70 -12.86 -6.28
CA ALA A 216 9.40 -14.11 -6.97
C ALA A 216 9.98 -15.32 -6.22
N TYR A 217 9.16 -16.36 -6.07
CA TYR A 217 9.49 -17.62 -5.37
C TYR A 217 9.95 -17.45 -3.91
N GLY A 218 9.83 -16.24 -3.35
CA GLY A 218 10.04 -15.98 -1.94
C GLY A 218 8.73 -16.01 -1.17
N SER A 219 8.77 -15.62 0.10
CA SER A 219 7.57 -15.34 0.88
C SER A 219 7.84 -14.23 1.89
N CYS A 220 6.80 -13.60 2.38
CA CYS A 220 6.90 -12.71 3.53
C CYS A 220 5.80 -13.04 4.55
N GLY A 221 6.04 -12.66 5.80
CA GLY A 221 5.03 -12.68 6.84
C GLY A 221 3.90 -11.69 6.57
N ASN A 222 3.28 -11.20 7.63
CA ASN A 222 2.21 -10.22 7.53
C ASN A 222 2.75 -8.85 7.13
N ILE A 223 1.95 -8.09 6.37
CA ILE A 223 2.21 -6.69 6.05
C ILE A 223 1.21 -5.85 6.81
N THR A 224 1.69 -4.98 7.70
CA THR A 224 0.84 -4.11 8.53
C THR A 224 1.20 -2.65 8.28
N ILE A 225 0.20 -1.82 8.02
CA ILE A 225 0.37 -0.38 7.82
C ILE A 225 -0.55 0.34 8.79
N THR A 226 0.04 1.08 9.73
CA THR A 226 -0.69 1.82 10.75
C THR A 226 -0.61 3.34 10.55
N GLY A 227 0.34 3.80 9.72
CA GLY A 227 0.56 5.23 9.44
C GLY A 227 1.52 5.48 8.30
N GLY A 228 1.92 6.74 8.16
CA GLY A 228 2.83 7.20 7.11
C GLY A 228 2.13 7.58 5.80
N THR A 229 2.93 8.15 4.89
CA THR A 229 2.54 8.39 3.50
C THR A 229 3.31 7.42 2.62
N ILE A 230 2.63 6.59 1.85
CA ILE A 230 3.24 5.56 1.03
C ILE A 230 2.83 5.77 -0.42
N THR A 231 3.80 6.04 -1.27
CA THR A 231 3.62 6.15 -2.72
C THR A 231 4.39 5.03 -3.41
N VAL A 232 3.67 4.18 -4.13
CA VAL A 232 4.23 3.07 -4.90
C VAL A 232 3.95 3.31 -6.37
N GLN A 233 4.98 3.41 -7.20
CA GLN A 233 4.84 3.75 -8.62
C GLN A 233 5.88 3.08 -9.52
N GLY A 234 5.58 2.93 -10.82
CA GLY A 234 6.49 2.26 -11.75
C GLY A 234 6.69 0.77 -11.42
N ILE A 235 5.70 0.15 -10.79
CA ILE A 235 5.74 -1.23 -10.33
C ILE A 235 5.25 -2.16 -11.45
N HIS A 236 5.94 -3.28 -11.63
CA HIS A 236 5.60 -4.21 -12.71
C HIS A 236 4.55 -5.24 -12.31
N ARG A 237 4.37 -5.53 -11.02
CA ARG A 237 3.48 -6.58 -10.50
C ARG A 237 2.54 -6.05 -9.42
N ALA A 238 2.84 -6.23 -8.15
CA ALA A 238 1.98 -5.78 -7.06
C ALA A 238 2.53 -4.55 -6.34
N GLY A 239 1.67 -3.59 -6.03
CA GLY A 239 2.05 -2.43 -5.22
C GLY A 239 2.38 -2.85 -3.78
N ILE A 240 1.44 -3.51 -3.09
CA ILE A 240 1.63 -4.09 -1.75
C ILE A 240 1.15 -5.53 -1.80
N GLY A 241 2.02 -6.49 -1.45
CA GLY A 241 1.70 -7.92 -1.43
C GLY A 241 2.73 -8.79 -2.15
N ASN A 242 2.30 -9.55 -3.17
CA ASN A 242 3.22 -10.48 -3.83
C ASN A 242 2.85 -10.76 -5.30
N ALA A 243 3.74 -11.47 -6.01
CA ALA A 243 3.44 -12.09 -7.29
C ALA A 243 4.39 -13.27 -7.54
N GLY A 244 3.84 -14.44 -7.86
CA GLY A 244 4.59 -15.70 -8.01
C GLY A 244 5.19 -16.22 -6.69
N SER A 245 4.53 -15.94 -5.56
CA SER A 245 5.05 -16.18 -4.22
C SER A 245 3.91 -16.12 -3.19
N SER A 246 4.23 -16.02 -1.90
CA SER A 246 3.21 -15.87 -0.88
C SER A 246 3.50 -14.72 0.10
N CYS A 247 2.46 -14.16 0.68
CA CYS A 247 2.56 -13.30 1.86
C CYS A 247 1.47 -13.66 2.87
N GLY A 248 1.70 -13.27 4.12
CA GLY A 248 0.68 -13.37 5.17
C GLY A 248 -0.48 -12.42 4.96
N ASN A 249 -1.15 -12.02 6.03
CA ASN A 249 -2.23 -11.07 5.97
C ASN A 249 -1.72 -9.66 5.64
N ILE A 250 -2.55 -8.88 4.92
CA ILE A 250 -2.32 -7.47 4.67
C ILE A 250 -3.32 -6.68 5.53
N THR A 251 -2.82 -5.89 6.48
CA THR A 251 -3.65 -5.12 7.40
C THR A 251 -3.31 -3.64 7.29
N ILE A 252 -4.31 -2.81 7.00
CA ILE A 252 -4.17 -1.36 6.90
C ILE A 252 -5.15 -0.71 7.87
N SER A 253 -4.62 -0.03 8.89
CA SER A 253 -5.43 0.68 9.89
C SER A 253 -5.25 2.20 9.85
N GLY A 254 -4.32 2.71 9.03
CA GLY A 254 -4.06 4.14 8.89
C GLY A 254 -3.15 4.46 7.72
N GLY A 255 -2.74 5.73 7.65
CA GLY A 255 -1.84 6.23 6.61
C GLY A 255 -2.54 6.76 5.35
N ILE A 256 -1.72 7.35 4.48
CA ILE A 256 -2.10 7.80 3.13
C ILE A 256 -1.35 6.91 2.15
N ILE A 257 -2.07 6.09 1.41
CA ILE A 257 -1.47 5.05 0.57
C ILE A 257 -1.92 5.27 -0.87
N SER A 258 -0.96 5.37 -1.78
CA SER A 258 -1.19 5.41 -3.22
C SER A 258 -0.35 4.34 -3.89
N THR A 259 -0.97 3.33 -4.47
CA THR A 259 -0.29 2.27 -5.21
C THR A 259 -0.66 2.32 -6.69
N GLN A 260 0.36 2.19 -7.55
CA GLN A 260 0.21 1.94 -8.97
C GLN A 260 0.94 0.64 -9.29
N GLY A 261 0.26 -0.48 -9.08
CA GLY A 261 0.76 -1.81 -9.44
C GLY A 261 0.61 -2.08 -10.95
N GLY A 262 1.49 -2.90 -11.49
CA GLY A 262 1.37 -3.35 -12.88
C GLY A 262 0.21 -4.30 -13.09
N GLU A 263 0.02 -5.21 -12.15
CA GLU A 263 -1.07 -6.21 -12.14
C GLU A 263 -2.08 -5.89 -11.03
N VAL A 264 -1.61 -5.79 -9.79
CA VAL A 264 -2.44 -5.63 -8.58
C VAL A 264 -1.99 -4.41 -7.77
N GLY A 265 -2.93 -3.59 -7.33
CA GLY A 265 -2.63 -2.47 -6.42
C GLY A 265 -2.26 -2.97 -5.03
N ILE A 266 -3.13 -3.76 -4.38
CA ILE A 266 -2.92 -4.38 -3.06
C ILE A 266 -3.41 -5.81 -3.11
N GLY A 267 -2.52 -6.78 -2.86
CA GLY A 267 -2.87 -8.21 -2.79
C GLY A 267 -1.91 -9.13 -3.53
N SER A 268 -2.43 -10.10 -4.27
CA SER A 268 -1.65 -11.18 -4.87
C SER A 268 -1.72 -11.17 -6.40
N GLY A 269 -0.57 -11.12 -7.06
CA GLY A 269 -0.48 -11.27 -8.52
C GLY A 269 -0.31 -12.72 -8.96
N LEU A 270 -0.03 -12.91 -10.25
CA LEU A 270 0.03 -14.18 -10.96
C LEU A 270 0.76 -15.29 -10.17
N TYR A 271 0.14 -16.46 -10.01
CA TYR A 271 0.63 -17.62 -9.24
C TYR A 271 0.96 -17.31 -7.77
N GLY A 272 0.42 -16.23 -7.23
CA GLY A 272 0.69 -15.82 -5.87
C GLY A 272 -0.45 -16.16 -4.91
N SER A 273 -0.15 -16.08 -3.61
CA SER A 273 -1.18 -16.18 -2.58
C SER A 273 -0.94 -15.18 -1.46
N CYS A 274 -1.99 -14.57 -0.94
CA CYS A 274 -1.92 -13.79 0.28
C CYS A 274 -3.00 -14.23 1.27
N GLY A 275 -2.78 -13.92 2.55
CA GLY A 275 -3.81 -14.11 3.57
C GLY A 275 -4.96 -13.11 3.41
N ASN A 276 -5.64 -12.81 4.50
CA ASN A 276 -6.74 -11.85 4.49
C ASN A 276 -6.25 -10.43 4.23
N ILE A 277 -7.06 -9.63 3.53
CA ILE A 277 -6.84 -8.20 3.34
C ILE A 277 -7.84 -7.46 4.22
N THR A 278 -7.34 -6.74 5.24
CA THR A 278 -8.19 -6.03 6.19
C THR A 278 -7.87 -4.54 6.17
N ILE A 279 -8.87 -3.72 5.90
CA ILE A 279 -8.76 -2.26 5.90
C ILE A 279 -9.71 -1.70 6.95
N SER A 280 -9.15 -1.10 8.01
CA SER A 280 -9.89 -0.52 9.13
C SER A 280 -9.60 0.98 9.31
N GLY A 281 -8.94 1.62 8.34
CA GLY A 281 -8.65 3.05 8.35
C GLY A 281 -7.79 3.49 7.17
N GLY A 282 -7.42 4.76 7.15
CA GLY A 282 -6.54 5.36 6.14
C GLY A 282 -7.26 5.95 4.93
N SER A 283 -6.44 6.60 4.08
CA SER A 283 -6.84 7.09 2.76
C SER A 283 -6.06 6.31 1.71
N ILE A 284 -6.75 5.47 0.95
CA ILE A 284 -6.13 4.46 0.09
C ILE A 284 -6.58 4.67 -1.35
N THR A 285 -5.61 4.82 -2.25
CA THR A 285 -5.82 4.71 -3.68
C THR A 285 -5.03 3.50 -4.16
N ALA A 286 -5.72 2.41 -4.46
CA ALA A 286 -5.14 1.17 -4.95
C ALA A 286 -5.46 1.01 -6.43
N GLN A 287 -4.46 1.20 -7.29
CA GLN A 287 -4.59 1.06 -8.72
C GLN A 287 -3.75 -0.13 -9.21
N GLY A 288 -4.38 -1.06 -9.89
CA GLY A 288 -3.73 -2.17 -10.59
C GLY A 288 -4.09 -2.18 -12.07
N GLY A 289 -3.24 -2.75 -12.89
CA GLY A 289 -3.55 -2.98 -14.30
C GLY A 289 -4.74 -3.90 -14.50
N GLU A 290 -4.93 -4.84 -13.57
CA GLU A 290 -6.01 -5.84 -13.60
C GLU A 290 -6.91 -5.72 -12.36
N VAL A 291 -6.35 -5.69 -11.15
CA VAL A 291 -7.11 -5.64 -9.89
C VAL A 291 -6.64 -4.50 -9.00
N GLY A 292 -7.56 -3.71 -8.47
CA GLY A 292 -7.27 -2.69 -7.48
C GLY A 292 -6.86 -3.30 -6.14
N ILE A 293 -7.76 -4.07 -5.51
CA ILE A 293 -7.54 -4.78 -4.24
C ILE A 293 -8.02 -6.22 -4.39
N GLY A 294 -7.14 -7.20 -4.18
CA GLY A 294 -7.48 -8.62 -4.26
C GLY A 294 -6.43 -9.47 -4.96
N CYS A 295 -6.83 -10.32 -5.91
CA CYS A 295 -5.90 -11.21 -6.58
C CYS A 295 -6.12 -11.29 -8.10
N HIS A 296 -5.01 -11.45 -8.82
CA HIS A 296 -4.99 -11.54 -10.28
C HIS A 296 -4.12 -12.69 -10.75
N GLY A 297 -4.62 -13.36 -11.77
CA GLY A 297 -3.86 -14.30 -12.59
C GLY A 297 -4.14 -15.76 -12.27
N ASN A 298 -3.51 -16.65 -13.03
CA ASN A 298 -3.75 -18.09 -12.92
C ASN A 298 -3.37 -18.60 -11.54
N GLU A 299 -4.24 -19.41 -10.93
CA GLU A 299 -4.04 -20.05 -9.64
C GLU A 299 -3.69 -19.08 -8.50
N SER A 300 -4.00 -17.78 -8.66
CA SER A 300 -3.75 -16.79 -7.62
C SER A 300 -4.85 -16.81 -6.55
N SER A 301 -4.48 -16.48 -5.31
CA SER A 301 -5.48 -16.47 -4.25
C SER A 301 -5.25 -15.37 -3.22
N CYS A 302 -6.33 -14.91 -2.63
CA CYS A 302 -6.30 -14.16 -1.38
C CYS A 302 -7.39 -14.68 -0.43
N GLY A 303 -7.18 -14.44 0.87
CA GLY A 303 -8.20 -14.73 1.87
C GLY A 303 -9.37 -13.74 1.78
N ASN A 304 -10.07 -13.55 2.89
CA ASN A 304 -11.19 -12.62 2.95
C ASN A 304 -10.73 -11.16 2.80
N ILE A 305 -11.55 -10.35 2.13
CA ILE A 305 -11.34 -8.91 2.01
C ILE A 305 -12.35 -8.21 2.93
N THR A 306 -11.87 -7.51 3.96
CA THR A 306 -12.72 -6.84 4.93
C THR A 306 -12.41 -5.34 4.96
N ILE A 307 -13.42 -4.50 4.77
CA ILE A 307 -13.32 -3.04 4.83
C ILE A 307 -14.34 -2.53 5.85
N SER A 308 -13.86 -1.87 6.90
CA SER A 308 -14.71 -1.37 7.98
C SER A 308 -14.68 0.15 8.16
N VAL A 309 -13.58 0.80 7.82
CA VAL A 309 -13.39 2.27 7.89
C VAL A 309 -12.37 2.68 6.82
N GLY A 310 -12.36 3.95 6.45
CA GLY A 310 -11.38 4.57 5.55
C GLY A 310 -12.01 5.23 4.33
N THR A 311 -11.18 5.92 3.57
CA THR A 311 -11.53 6.43 2.24
C THR A 311 -10.74 5.63 1.21
N ILE A 312 -11.43 4.80 0.43
CA ILE A 312 -10.80 3.82 -0.44
C ILE A 312 -11.26 4.05 -1.88
N THR A 313 -10.28 4.19 -2.77
CA THR A 313 -10.48 4.10 -4.22
C THR A 313 -9.70 2.88 -4.72
N ALA A 314 -10.41 1.85 -5.13
CA ALA A 314 -9.85 0.65 -5.72
C ALA A 314 -10.17 0.62 -7.21
N GLN A 315 -9.13 0.65 -8.05
CA GLN A 315 -9.28 0.68 -9.49
C GLN A 315 -8.46 -0.44 -10.13
N GLY A 316 -9.14 -1.27 -10.92
CA GLY A 316 -8.52 -2.32 -11.72
C GLY A 316 -8.88 -2.19 -13.20
N GLY A 317 -8.05 -2.73 -14.07
CA GLY A 317 -8.38 -2.86 -15.49
C GLY A 317 -9.58 -3.77 -15.72
N GLU A 318 -9.75 -4.78 -14.87
CA GLU A 318 -10.90 -5.70 -14.89
C GLU A 318 -11.74 -5.63 -13.62
N VAL A 319 -11.14 -5.73 -12.43
CA VAL A 319 -11.87 -5.74 -11.15
C VAL A 319 -11.36 -4.69 -10.18
N GLY A 320 -12.26 -3.91 -9.58
CA GLY A 320 -11.92 -2.95 -8.53
C GLY A 320 -11.50 -3.65 -7.24
N ILE A 321 -12.37 -4.49 -6.66
CA ILE A 321 -12.12 -5.29 -5.45
C ILE A 321 -12.57 -6.72 -5.70
N GLY A 322 -11.64 -7.69 -5.58
CA GLY A 322 -11.96 -9.11 -5.74
C GLY A 322 -10.91 -9.93 -6.49
N SER A 323 -11.33 -10.78 -7.44
CA SER A 323 -10.45 -11.71 -8.15
C SER A 323 -10.63 -11.69 -9.67
N VAL A 324 -9.51 -11.91 -10.38
CA VAL A 324 -9.45 -11.96 -11.84
C VAL A 324 -8.51 -13.05 -12.31
N GLY A 325 -8.91 -13.77 -13.35
CA GLY A 325 -8.07 -14.71 -14.08
C GLY A 325 -8.56 -16.15 -14.01
N ASP A 326 -7.83 -17.07 -14.63
CA ASP A 326 -8.17 -18.48 -14.64
C ASP A 326 -7.84 -19.11 -13.28
N GLU A 327 -8.81 -19.79 -12.66
CA GLU A 327 -8.68 -20.44 -11.35
C GLU A 327 -8.24 -19.48 -10.21
N SER A 328 -8.43 -18.17 -10.40
CA SER A 328 -8.15 -17.17 -9.39
C SER A 328 -9.24 -17.16 -8.31
N SER A 329 -8.90 -16.94 -7.05
CA SER A 329 -9.90 -16.95 -5.99
C SER A 329 -9.65 -15.95 -4.88
N CYS A 330 -10.69 -15.25 -4.43
CA CYS A 330 -10.70 -14.58 -3.14
C CYS A 330 -11.76 -15.18 -2.22
N GLY A 331 -11.55 -15.02 -0.91
CA GLY A 331 -12.56 -15.36 0.09
C GLY A 331 -13.74 -14.40 0.07
N ASP A 332 -14.43 -14.30 1.19
CA ASP A 332 -15.58 -13.40 1.33
C ASP A 332 -15.16 -11.94 1.27
N ILE A 333 -15.98 -11.10 0.65
CA ILE A 333 -15.81 -9.65 0.61
C ILE A 333 -16.84 -9.02 1.56
N THR A 334 -16.35 -8.43 2.66
CA THR A 334 -17.19 -7.81 3.67
C THR A 334 -16.92 -6.33 3.78
N ILE A 335 -17.92 -5.50 3.55
CA ILE A 335 -17.85 -4.05 3.65
C ILE A 335 -18.86 -3.57 4.68
N THR A 336 -18.36 -3.00 5.78
CA THR A 336 -19.20 -2.52 6.88
C THR A 336 -19.06 -1.04 7.15
N GLY A 337 -18.17 -0.33 6.46
CA GLY A 337 -17.94 1.10 6.71
C GLY A 337 -17.02 1.75 5.69
N GLY A 338 -16.84 3.06 5.84
CA GLY A 338 -15.96 3.88 5.02
C GLY A 338 -16.65 4.58 3.85
N THR A 339 -15.84 5.30 3.07
CA THR A 339 -16.21 5.88 1.76
C THR A 339 -15.45 5.11 0.71
N ILE A 340 -16.14 4.33 -0.12
CA ILE A 340 -15.51 3.37 -1.00
C ILE A 340 -15.95 3.64 -2.45
N THR A 341 -14.97 3.71 -3.34
CA THR A 341 -15.17 3.64 -4.78
C THR A 341 -14.41 2.45 -5.32
N ALA A 342 -15.12 1.49 -5.89
CA ALA A 342 -14.56 0.30 -6.52
C ALA A 342 -14.91 0.33 -8.01
N GLN A 343 -13.88 0.44 -8.86
CA GLN A 343 -14.04 0.53 -10.30
C GLN A 343 -13.25 -0.57 -11.00
N GLY A 344 -13.92 -1.32 -11.85
CA GLY A 344 -13.30 -2.28 -12.76
C GLY A 344 -13.72 -2.02 -14.20
N GLY A 345 -12.86 -2.40 -15.15
CA GLY A 345 -13.21 -2.43 -16.57
C GLY A 345 -14.29 -3.48 -16.86
N GLU A 346 -14.45 -4.47 -15.97
CA GLU A 346 -15.53 -5.44 -15.97
C GLU A 346 -16.39 -5.29 -14.72
N VAL A 347 -15.88 -5.58 -13.53
CA VAL A 347 -16.65 -5.58 -12.28
C VAL A 347 -16.07 -4.62 -11.26
N GLY A 348 -16.90 -3.83 -10.60
CA GLY A 348 -16.47 -2.99 -9.48
C GLY A 348 -16.07 -3.84 -8.27
N ILE A 349 -16.94 -4.79 -7.84
CA ILE A 349 -16.69 -5.68 -6.70
C ILE A 349 -17.11 -7.09 -7.07
N GLY A 350 -16.18 -8.06 -7.00
CA GLY A 350 -16.49 -9.47 -7.25
C GLY A 350 -15.42 -10.21 -8.04
N SER A 351 -15.82 -10.97 -9.06
CA SER A 351 -14.89 -11.80 -9.84
C SER A 351 -15.11 -11.69 -11.34
N SER A 352 -14.01 -11.79 -12.10
CA SER A 352 -14.01 -11.75 -13.55
C SER A 352 -12.97 -12.71 -14.13
N GLY A 353 -13.09 -13.04 -15.42
CA GLY A 353 -12.18 -13.91 -16.15
C GLY A 353 -12.73 -15.32 -16.37
N GLY A 354 -11.83 -16.31 -16.48
CA GLY A 354 -12.18 -17.68 -16.87
C GLY A 354 -12.97 -18.43 -15.78
N GLU A 355 -12.27 -19.08 -14.86
CA GLU A 355 -12.84 -19.83 -13.74
C GLU A 355 -12.58 -19.16 -12.40
N SER A 356 -12.60 -17.84 -12.38
CA SER A 356 -12.35 -17.02 -11.18
C SER A 356 -13.51 -17.13 -10.20
N PHE A 357 -13.21 -17.06 -8.92
CA PHE A 357 -14.19 -17.17 -7.86
C PHE A 357 -13.99 -16.13 -6.76
N CYS A 358 -15.07 -15.53 -6.24
CA CYS A 358 -15.06 -14.88 -4.94
C CYS A 358 -16.12 -15.50 -4.02
N GLY A 359 -15.87 -15.46 -2.71
CA GLY A 359 -16.82 -15.90 -1.69
C GLY A 359 -18.11 -15.05 -1.66
N ASP A 360 -18.75 -15.01 -0.53
CA ASP A 360 -19.96 -14.19 -0.35
C ASP A 360 -19.58 -12.70 -0.29
N ILE A 361 -20.42 -11.86 -0.90
CA ILE A 361 -20.24 -10.40 -0.86
C ILE A 361 -21.28 -9.83 0.10
N SER A 362 -20.82 -9.30 1.23
CA SER A 362 -21.69 -8.73 2.26
C SER A 362 -21.42 -7.24 2.44
N ILE A 363 -22.40 -6.41 2.16
CA ILE A 363 -22.34 -4.96 2.39
C ILE A 363 -23.37 -4.61 3.44
N SER A 364 -22.88 -4.15 4.62
CA SER A 364 -23.73 -3.90 5.77
C SER A 364 -23.53 -2.47 6.28
N TRP A 365 -24.64 -1.88 6.72
CA TRP A 365 -24.58 -0.59 7.38
C TRP A 365 -23.96 -0.68 8.77
N SER A 366 -23.09 0.27 9.08
CA SER A 366 -22.61 0.58 10.43
C SER A 366 -22.53 2.11 10.59
N GLU A 367 -22.26 2.59 11.78
CA GLU A 367 -22.05 4.02 12.05
C GLU A 367 -20.89 4.62 11.24
N ASN A 368 -19.94 3.78 10.82
CA ASN A 368 -18.78 4.17 10.01
C ASN A 368 -19.03 4.10 8.51
N PHE A 369 -20.20 3.65 8.07
CA PHE A 369 -20.54 3.55 6.65
C PHE A 369 -20.98 4.91 6.12
N VAL A 370 -20.25 5.46 5.15
CA VAL A 370 -20.56 6.73 4.51
C VAL A 370 -21.17 6.52 3.12
N SER A 371 -20.46 5.80 2.26
CA SER A 371 -20.95 5.44 0.93
C SER A 371 -20.12 4.33 0.30
N LEU A 372 -20.75 3.59 -0.59
CA LEU A 372 -20.07 2.67 -1.48
C LEU A 372 -20.55 2.93 -2.90
N THR A 373 -19.62 3.11 -3.81
CA THR A 373 -19.87 3.24 -5.25
C THR A 373 -19.12 2.13 -5.97
N ALA A 374 -19.83 1.26 -6.67
CA ALA A 374 -19.27 0.23 -7.53
C ALA A 374 -19.56 0.58 -8.99
N ILE A 375 -18.52 0.54 -9.83
CA ILE A 375 -18.59 0.90 -11.24
C ILE A 375 -18.05 -0.26 -12.07
N LYS A 376 -18.83 -0.66 -13.08
CA LYS A 376 -18.48 -1.67 -14.07
C LYS A 376 -18.11 -1.07 -15.42
N GLY A 377 -17.47 -1.86 -16.26
CA GLY A 377 -17.27 -1.54 -17.68
C GLY A 377 -18.49 -1.90 -18.55
N ASN A 378 -18.27 -1.99 -19.84
CA ASN A 378 -19.33 -2.06 -20.86
C ASN A 378 -19.86 -3.45 -21.14
N GLU A 379 -19.12 -4.51 -20.80
CA GLU A 379 -19.38 -5.88 -21.28
C GLU A 379 -20.09 -6.76 -20.24
N VAL A 380 -20.52 -6.20 -19.12
CA VAL A 380 -21.06 -6.96 -17.98
C VAL A 380 -22.40 -6.43 -17.50
N ASP A 381 -23.15 -7.31 -16.83
CA ASP A 381 -24.52 -7.00 -16.42
C ASP A 381 -24.56 -6.14 -15.15
N TYR A 382 -23.65 -6.36 -14.18
CA TYR A 382 -23.75 -5.75 -12.85
C TYR A 382 -22.41 -5.23 -12.32
N PRO A 383 -22.37 -4.08 -11.60
CA PRO A 383 -21.17 -3.56 -10.93
C PRO A 383 -20.69 -4.40 -9.74
N ILE A 384 -21.56 -5.23 -9.13
CA ILE A 384 -21.23 -6.13 -8.03
C ILE A 384 -21.67 -7.53 -8.41
N GLY A 385 -20.75 -8.48 -8.38
CA GLY A 385 -21.04 -9.87 -8.74
C GLY A 385 -19.92 -10.53 -9.54
N SER A 386 -20.29 -11.30 -10.56
CA SER A 386 -19.33 -12.03 -11.40
C SER A 386 -19.67 -11.93 -12.87
N THR A 387 -18.68 -12.14 -13.74
CA THR A 387 -18.83 -12.04 -15.20
C THR A 387 -18.25 -13.26 -15.90
N GLY A 388 -18.70 -13.51 -17.12
CA GLY A 388 -18.18 -14.59 -17.96
C GLY A 388 -18.41 -15.98 -17.35
N GLN A 389 -17.34 -16.75 -17.16
CA GLN A 389 -17.34 -18.06 -16.51
C GLN A 389 -16.99 -17.99 -15.02
N SER A 390 -16.71 -16.80 -14.51
CA SER A 390 -16.42 -16.57 -13.11
C SER A 390 -17.69 -16.68 -12.25
N ASN A 391 -17.51 -16.85 -10.94
CA ASN A 391 -18.61 -16.98 -10.01
C ASN A 391 -18.33 -16.24 -8.70
N CYS A 392 -19.39 -15.79 -8.02
CA CYS A 392 -19.33 -15.33 -6.64
C CYS A 392 -20.42 -16.04 -5.81
N GLY A 393 -20.24 -16.04 -4.47
CA GLY A 393 -21.22 -16.55 -3.54
C GLY A 393 -22.51 -15.72 -3.49
N GLU A 394 -23.15 -15.70 -2.34
CA GLU A 394 -24.32 -14.86 -2.08
C GLU A 394 -23.92 -13.39 -2.05
N ILE A 395 -24.81 -12.51 -2.53
CA ILE A 395 -24.61 -11.05 -2.41
C ILE A 395 -25.70 -10.52 -1.50
N THR A 396 -25.31 -9.87 -0.39
CA THR A 396 -26.24 -9.34 0.60
C THR A 396 -26.06 -7.86 0.83
N PHE A 397 -27.17 -7.12 0.82
CA PHE A 397 -27.22 -5.72 1.24
C PHE A 397 -27.95 -5.65 2.57
N ASN A 398 -27.22 -5.32 3.63
CA ASN A 398 -27.72 -5.27 5.00
C ASN A 398 -28.52 -6.52 5.41
N GLY A 399 -27.99 -7.69 5.05
CA GLY A 399 -28.58 -9.00 5.29
C GLY A 399 -29.77 -9.35 4.39
N THR A 400 -30.09 -8.53 3.39
CA THR A 400 -31.04 -8.88 2.34
C THR A 400 -30.28 -9.49 1.17
N ASN A 401 -30.61 -10.74 0.86
CA ASN A 401 -29.98 -11.46 -0.24
C ASN A 401 -30.49 -10.91 -1.59
N ILE A 402 -29.57 -10.51 -2.46
CA ILE A 402 -29.88 -10.01 -3.81
C ILE A 402 -29.42 -10.99 -4.90
N LYS A 403 -28.59 -11.98 -4.54
CA LYS A 403 -28.18 -13.08 -5.39
C LYS A 403 -27.95 -14.32 -4.55
N GLU A 404 -28.62 -15.40 -4.87
CA GLU A 404 -28.34 -16.72 -4.29
C GLU A 404 -27.32 -17.47 -5.15
N ARG A 405 -26.44 -18.25 -4.50
CA ARG A 405 -25.36 -19.04 -5.16
C ARG A 405 -25.81 -19.90 -6.34
N ARG A 406 -27.10 -20.23 -6.43
CA ARG A 406 -27.65 -21.10 -7.46
C ARG A 406 -28.42 -20.38 -8.56
N GLN A 407 -28.51 -19.05 -8.47
CA GLN A 407 -29.19 -18.20 -9.44
C GLN A 407 -28.20 -17.32 -10.16
N PRO A 408 -28.10 -17.35 -11.49
CA PRO A 408 -27.19 -16.51 -12.25
C PRO A 408 -27.59 -15.03 -12.25
N GLU A 409 -28.87 -14.73 -11.98
CA GLU A 409 -29.38 -13.37 -12.07
C GLU A 409 -29.40 -12.67 -10.71
N VAL A 410 -28.94 -11.43 -10.69
CA VAL A 410 -29.04 -10.53 -9.54
C VAL A 410 -30.37 -9.79 -9.62
N SER A 411 -31.24 -10.00 -8.63
CA SER A 411 -32.54 -9.34 -8.54
C SER A 411 -32.44 -8.11 -7.65
N VAL A 412 -32.06 -6.96 -8.24
CA VAL A 412 -31.90 -5.70 -7.51
C VAL A 412 -32.93 -4.68 -7.99
N HIS A 413 -33.57 -4.04 -7.04
CA HIS A 413 -34.45 -2.90 -7.32
C HIS A 413 -33.91 -1.69 -6.54
N GLU A 414 -33.88 -0.52 -7.20
CA GLU A 414 -33.62 0.74 -6.49
C GLU A 414 -34.57 0.89 -5.30
N GLY A 415 -34.03 1.36 -4.18
CA GLY A 415 -34.83 1.57 -2.99
C GLY A 415 -34.07 1.38 -1.67
N ALA A 416 -34.84 1.13 -0.63
CA ALA A 416 -34.33 0.99 0.73
C ALA A 416 -34.05 -0.48 1.06
N TYR A 417 -32.81 -0.76 1.45
CA TYR A 417 -32.36 -2.02 2.01
C TYR A 417 -32.08 -1.84 3.51
N ARG A 418 -33.15 -1.83 4.30
CA ARG A 418 -33.12 -1.48 5.73
C ARG A 418 -32.53 -0.06 5.90
N ASN A 419 -31.31 0.06 6.43
CA ASN A 419 -30.67 1.36 6.67
C ASN A 419 -29.83 1.88 5.50
N LEU A 420 -29.88 1.24 4.34
CA LEU A 420 -29.17 1.65 3.13
C LEU A 420 -30.14 2.06 2.02
N ILE A 421 -29.80 3.11 1.30
CA ILE A 421 -30.45 3.48 0.04
C ILE A 421 -29.56 3.01 -1.09
N PHE A 422 -30.15 2.25 -2.00
CA PHE A 422 -29.51 1.78 -3.23
C PHE A 422 -30.01 2.56 -4.43
N THR A 423 -29.11 3.05 -5.25
CA THR A 423 -29.38 3.76 -6.48
C THR A 423 -28.55 3.23 -7.64
N ILE A 424 -29.13 3.28 -8.84
CA ILE A 424 -28.46 2.95 -10.09
C ILE A 424 -28.29 4.22 -10.90
N SER A 425 -27.11 4.42 -11.48
CA SER A 425 -26.80 5.59 -12.30
C SER A 425 -25.82 5.25 -13.42
N THR A 426 -25.59 6.21 -14.28
CA THR A 426 -24.64 6.11 -15.39
C THR A 426 -23.43 7.01 -15.10
N THR A 427 -22.23 6.43 -15.11
CA THR A 427 -20.96 7.17 -15.03
C THR A 427 -20.25 7.03 -16.36
N LEU A 428 -19.97 8.15 -17.02
CA LEU A 428 -19.29 8.19 -18.31
C LEU A 428 -17.78 8.38 -18.13
N PRO A 429 -16.95 7.67 -18.90
CA PRO A 429 -15.53 7.97 -18.98
C PRO A 429 -15.25 9.37 -19.52
N GLU A 430 -14.11 9.92 -19.18
CA GLU A 430 -13.66 11.22 -19.73
C GLU A 430 -13.62 11.19 -21.27
N GLY A 431 -14.23 12.21 -21.88
CA GLY A 431 -14.27 12.37 -23.34
C GLY A 431 -15.45 11.69 -24.06
N VAL A 432 -16.33 11.01 -23.33
CA VAL A 432 -17.61 10.52 -23.90
C VAL A 432 -18.62 11.65 -23.89
N ASP A 433 -19.20 11.93 -25.07
CA ASP A 433 -20.25 12.94 -25.22
C ASP A 433 -21.57 12.42 -24.63
N GLU A 434 -22.03 13.00 -23.53
CA GLU A 434 -23.27 12.60 -22.84
C GLU A 434 -24.55 12.81 -23.71
N THR A 435 -24.46 13.58 -24.77
CA THR A 435 -25.59 13.85 -25.70
C THR A 435 -25.64 12.85 -26.85
N ASP A 436 -24.60 12.03 -27.06
CA ASP A 436 -24.56 10.95 -28.05
C ASP A 436 -25.10 9.66 -27.44
N GLU A 437 -26.35 9.33 -27.74
CA GLU A 437 -27.04 8.15 -27.21
C GLU A 437 -26.29 6.82 -27.52
N GLU A 438 -25.67 6.70 -28.70
CA GLU A 438 -24.90 5.49 -29.06
C GLU A 438 -23.57 5.43 -28.30
N ALA A 439 -22.93 6.58 -28.04
CA ALA A 439 -21.72 6.64 -27.23
C ALA A 439 -21.99 6.35 -25.72
N VAL A 440 -23.15 6.77 -25.21
CA VAL A 440 -23.58 6.56 -23.81
C VAL A 440 -24.11 5.15 -23.56
N LYS A 441 -24.74 4.52 -24.55
CA LYS A 441 -25.40 3.23 -24.41
C LYS A 441 -24.58 2.11 -23.75
N PRO A 442 -23.28 1.94 -24.02
CA PRO A 442 -22.46 0.93 -23.33
C PRO A 442 -22.32 1.14 -21.81
N TYR A 443 -22.47 2.38 -21.36
CA TYR A 443 -22.25 2.77 -19.96
C TYR A 443 -23.54 2.86 -19.15
N LYS A 444 -24.69 2.59 -19.78
CA LYS A 444 -25.98 2.70 -19.11
C LYS A 444 -26.02 1.81 -17.86
N ASP A 445 -26.48 2.41 -16.74
CA ASP A 445 -26.66 1.74 -15.46
C ASP A 445 -25.36 1.07 -14.91
N ASN A 446 -24.19 1.59 -15.29
CA ASN A 446 -22.89 1.03 -14.92
C ASN A 446 -22.45 1.31 -13.49
N THR A 447 -23.19 2.10 -12.73
CA THR A 447 -22.81 2.53 -11.40
C THR A 447 -23.88 2.21 -10.38
N TRP A 448 -23.50 1.45 -9.35
CA TRP A 448 -24.33 1.16 -8.18
C TRP A 448 -23.80 1.93 -6.97
N THR A 449 -24.68 2.65 -6.29
CA THR A 449 -24.33 3.43 -5.11
C THR A 449 -25.21 3.03 -3.93
N LEU A 450 -24.57 2.77 -2.78
CA LEU A 450 -25.23 2.56 -1.51
C LEU A 450 -24.84 3.67 -0.55
N THR A 451 -25.84 4.27 0.11
CA THR A 451 -25.66 5.34 1.10
C THR A 451 -26.54 5.08 2.33
N PRO A 452 -26.16 5.58 3.52
CA PRO A 452 -27.02 5.47 4.71
C PRO A 452 -28.37 6.20 4.49
N MET A 453 -29.43 5.62 5.03
CA MET A 453 -30.70 6.36 5.21
C MET A 453 -30.47 7.45 6.26
N ARG A 454 -30.73 8.69 5.91
CA ARG A 454 -30.71 9.84 6.85
C ARG A 454 -31.94 9.90 7.70
#